data_38b9e75ca3aab85fc86f47ee6c892762
#
_entry.id   38b9e75ca3aab85fc86f47ee6c892762
#
_cell.length_a   1.000
_cell.length_b   1.000
_cell.length_c   1.000
_cell.angle_alpha   90.00
_cell.angle_beta   90.00
_cell.angle_gamma   90.00
#
_symmetry.space_group_name_H-M   'P 1'
#
loop_
_entity.id
_entity.type
_entity.pdbx_description
1 polymer ?
#
loop_
_entity_poly.entity_id
_entity_poly.type
_entity_poly.pdbx_seq_one_letter_code
_entity_poly.pdbx_strand_id
1 'polypeptide(L)'
;MSEQEKLERGKRRTKRLMITITVAFLVLMLVIPLASVIASSLKEGIDFYLESISTEYVRSALGVTILATVIAVIVNTFFGICAAWLLTKFSFHGKQILATLIDIPFSISPVIVGLAYLMTFGRLGWFYPAIRAVNQWLGTDIRITFAIPGVVLATIFVTFPFVSRELIPILNAQGKDEEEAAALMGASGYKNFRKITLPQMKWGLIYGIILCTARALGEFGAVNALSKTRGETFTLPLEIDALYMSGTDTSITAAFAVSSILVILAVILLIARNILEHRDKGKEGW
;
A
#
# COMPACT_ATOMS: atom_id res chain seq x y z
N MET A 1 41.06 -32.14 -19.01
CA MET A 1 39.83 -31.38 -18.63
C MET A 1 38.83 -31.60 -19.72
N SER A 2 37.73 -32.31 -19.39
CA SER A 2 36.71 -32.66 -20.38
C SER A 2 35.94 -31.42 -20.88
N GLU A 3 35.36 -31.49 -22.07
CA GLU A 3 34.49 -30.36 -22.57
C GLU A 3 33.35 -30.03 -21.62
N GLN A 4 32.81 -31.02 -20.92
CA GLN A 4 31.79 -30.86 -19.91
C GLN A 4 32.28 -30.03 -18.71
N GLU A 5 33.53 -30.23 -18.23
CA GLU A 5 34.11 -29.44 -17.15
C GLU A 5 34.33 -27.98 -17.55
N LYS A 6 34.73 -27.72 -18.81
CA LYS A 6 34.87 -26.34 -19.33
C LYS A 6 33.51 -25.65 -19.41
N LEU A 7 32.48 -26.38 -19.87
CA LEU A 7 31.09 -25.86 -19.95
C LEU A 7 30.53 -25.53 -18.56
N GLU A 8 30.75 -26.41 -17.59
CA GLU A 8 30.31 -26.19 -16.21
C GLU A 8 31.04 -25.02 -15.54
N ARG A 9 32.34 -24.88 -15.75
CA ARG A 9 33.10 -23.71 -15.27
C ARG A 9 32.63 -22.42 -15.91
N GLY A 10 32.30 -22.43 -17.22
CA GLY A 10 31.68 -21.30 -17.92
C GLY A 10 30.37 -20.90 -17.29
N LYS A 11 29.45 -21.85 -17.11
CA LYS A 11 28.16 -21.62 -16.46
C LYS A 11 28.31 -21.08 -15.04
N ARG A 12 29.22 -21.62 -14.22
CA ARG A 12 29.47 -21.12 -12.85
C ARG A 12 30.02 -19.69 -12.85
N ARG A 13 30.90 -19.34 -13.81
CA ARG A 13 31.47 -17.98 -13.94
C ARG A 13 30.36 -16.98 -14.34
N THR A 14 29.58 -17.33 -15.35
CA THR A 14 28.43 -16.50 -15.78
C THR A 14 27.41 -16.30 -14.65
N LYS A 15 27.06 -17.38 -13.92
CA LYS A 15 26.18 -17.29 -12.75
C LYS A 15 26.72 -16.33 -11.68
N ARG A 16 28.01 -16.44 -11.33
CA ARG A 16 28.66 -15.54 -10.35
C ARG A 16 28.65 -14.10 -10.83
N LEU A 17 29.00 -13.87 -12.10
CA LEU A 17 29.01 -12.54 -12.71
C LEU A 17 27.62 -11.90 -12.64
N MET A 18 26.57 -12.63 -13.05
CA MET A 18 25.19 -12.17 -12.98
C MET A 18 24.75 -11.83 -11.56
N ILE A 19 25.06 -12.71 -10.59
CA ILE A 19 24.77 -12.46 -9.18
C ILE A 19 25.49 -11.19 -8.70
N THR A 20 26.78 -11.04 -9.01
CA THR A 20 27.57 -9.87 -8.59
C THR A 20 27.00 -8.58 -9.17
N ILE A 21 26.66 -8.55 -10.47
CA ILE A 21 26.07 -7.37 -11.12
C ILE A 21 24.72 -7.03 -10.47
N THR A 22 23.86 -8.03 -10.28
CA THR A 22 22.55 -7.82 -9.67
C THR A 22 22.65 -7.30 -8.23
N VAL A 23 23.51 -7.92 -7.42
CA VAL A 23 23.72 -7.50 -6.03
C VAL A 23 24.36 -6.11 -5.98
N ALA A 24 25.36 -5.82 -6.81
CA ALA A 24 25.97 -4.49 -6.88
C ALA A 24 24.95 -3.41 -7.26
N PHE A 25 24.09 -3.69 -8.24
CA PHE A 25 23.00 -2.80 -8.63
C PHE A 25 22.01 -2.55 -7.48
N LEU A 26 21.57 -3.61 -6.80
CA LEU A 26 20.64 -3.50 -5.66
C LEU A 26 21.28 -2.72 -4.50
N VAL A 27 22.54 -2.98 -4.17
CA VAL A 27 23.24 -2.23 -3.11
C VAL A 27 23.32 -0.75 -3.48
N LEU A 28 23.75 -0.43 -4.70
CA LEU A 28 23.92 0.95 -5.15
C LEU A 28 22.59 1.71 -5.22
N MET A 29 21.50 1.07 -5.68
CA MET A 29 20.23 1.73 -5.92
C MET A 29 19.27 1.71 -4.72
N LEU A 30 19.37 0.73 -3.83
CA LEU A 30 18.48 0.59 -2.69
C LEU A 30 19.22 0.82 -1.36
N VAL A 31 20.30 0.10 -1.11
CA VAL A 31 20.93 0.12 0.23
C VAL A 31 21.61 1.45 0.50
N ILE A 32 22.37 1.98 -0.46
CA ILE A 32 23.10 3.25 -0.26
C ILE A 32 22.15 4.42 -0.02
N PRO A 33 21.08 4.67 -0.81
CA PRO A 33 20.14 5.75 -0.53
C PRO A 33 19.44 5.60 0.82
N LEU A 34 19.01 4.39 1.19
CA LEU A 34 18.36 4.15 2.48
C LEU A 34 19.33 4.37 3.66
N ALA A 35 20.57 3.89 3.53
CA ALA A 35 21.60 4.14 4.52
C ALA A 35 21.94 5.64 4.64
N SER A 36 21.93 6.37 3.52
CA SER A 36 22.13 7.81 3.50
C SER A 36 21.04 8.57 4.25
N VAL A 37 19.75 8.15 4.11
CA VAL A 37 18.65 8.73 4.90
C VAL A 37 18.91 8.57 6.39
N ILE A 38 19.27 7.36 6.83
CA ILE A 38 19.55 7.10 8.26
C ILE A 38 20.78 7.88 8.74
N ALA A 39 21.88 7.89 7.96
CA ALA A 39 23.08 8.64 8.32
C ALA A 39 22.82 10.15 8.39
N SER A 40 22.09 10.70 7.43
CA SER A 40 21.74 12.12 7.41
C SER A 40 20.77 12.52 8.53
N SER A 41 19.90 11.60 8.96
CA SER A 41 18.97 11.85 10.06
C SER A 41 19.66 12.05 11.41
N LEU A 42 20.86 11.52 11.59
CA LEU A 42 21.65 11.61 12.82
C LEU A 42 22.79 12.65 12.76
N LYS A 43 22.89 13.40 11.67
CA LYS A 43 23.98 14.36 11.43
C LYS A 43 24.15 15.41 12.53
N GLU A 44 23.03 15.92 13.07
CA GLU A 44 22.98 16.93 14.13
C GLU A 44 22.90 16.32 15.54
N GLY A 45 23.06 15.00 15.64
CA GLY A 45 23.01 14.27 16.91
C GLY A 45 21.62 13.72 17.25
N ILE A 46 21.61 12.87 18.30
CA ILE A 46 20.41 12.14 18.69
C ILE A 46 19.35 13.02 19.35
N ASP A 47 19.78 14.08 20.05
CA ASP A 47 18.87 15.02 20.71
C ASP A 47 18.06 15.80 19.68
N PHE A 48 18.72 16.30 18.62
CA PHE A 48 18.06 16.95 17.50
C PHE A 48 17.12 16.00 16.74
N TYR A 49 17.52 14.73 16.58
CA TYR A 49 16.68 13.70 15.97
C TYR A 49 15.38 13.52 16.79
N LEU A 50 15.48 13.33 18.11
CA LEU A 50 14.32 13.14 18.97
C LEU A 50 13.42 14.37 19.00
N GLU A 51 14.00 15.57 19.06
CA GLU A 51 13.25 16.82 18.97
C GLU A 51 12.48 16.92 17.65
N SER A 52 13.15 16.66 16.50
CA SER A 52 12.57 16.73 15.17
C SER A 52 11.35 15.81 15.01
N ILE A 53 11.43 14.56 15.48
CA ILE A 53 10.33 13.59 15.37
C ILE A 53 9.21 13.83 16.38
N SER A 54 9.47 14.65 17.42
CA SER A 54 8.52 14.91 18.51
C SER A 54 7.72 16.20 18.32
N THR A 55 7.94 16.93 17.24
CA THR A 55 7.21 18.16 16.93
C THR A 55 5.71 17.88 16.78
N GLU A 56 4.88 18.86 17.12
CA GLU A 56 3.41 18.75 17.00
C GLU A 56 2.98 18.47 15.56
N TYR A 57 3.62 19.10 14.59
CA TYR A 57 3.35 18.87 13.17
C TYR A 57 3.63 17.42 12.73
N VAL A 58 4.74 16.86 13.17
CA VAL A 58 5.09 15.45 12.84
C VAL A 58 4.15 14.48 13.54
N ARG A 59 3.77 14.73 14.80
CA ARG A 59 2.79 13.88 15.51
C ARG A 59 1.42 13.93 14.86
N SER A 60 0.95 15.12 14.48
CA SER A 60 -0.31 15.28 13.75
C SER A 60 -0.25 14.53 12.40
N ALA A 61 0.81 14.73 11.62
CA ALA A 61 1.00 14.08 10.32
C ALA A 61 1.07 12.55 10.45
N LEU A 62 1.74 12.04 11.50
CA LEU A 62 1.76 10.60 11.80
C LEU A 62 0.35 10.09 12.13
N GLY A 63 -0.41 10.83 12.94
CA GLY A 63 -1.80 10.50 13.27
C GLY A 63 -2.69 10.42 12.04
N VAL A 64 -2.61 11.40 11.14
CA VAL A 64 -3.36 11.42 9.86
C VAL A 64 -2.94 10.25 8.97
N THR A 65 -1.63 9.96 8.87
CA THR A 65 -1.12 8.84 8.09
C THR A 65 -1.63 7.51 8.59
N ILE A 66 -1.57 7.26 9.89
CA ILE A 66 -2.06 6.02 10.51
C ILE A 66 -3.57 5.90 10.31
N LEU A 67 -4.33 6.96 10.56
CA LEU A 67 -5.79 6.96 10.39
C LEU A 67 -6.19 6.65 8.95
N ALA A 68 -5.59 7.35 7.98
CA ALA A 68 -5.87 7.12 6.56
C ALA A 68 -5.49 5.70 6.14
N THR A 69 -4.33 5.20 6.58
CA THR A 69 -3.86 3.84 6.29
C THR A 69 -4.80 2.79 6.88
N VAL A 70 -5.17 2.90 8.14
CA VAL A 70 -6.06 1.91 8.80
C VAL A 70 -7.42 1.85 8.12
N ILE A 71 -8.02 3.01 7.84
CA ILE A 71 -9.32 3.05 7.15
C ILE A 71 -9.19 2.48 5.74
N ALA A 72 -8.15 2.87 4.98
CA ALA A 72 -7.92 2.37 3.64
C ALA A 72 -7.71 0.85 3.62
N VAL A 73 -6.92 0.31 4.53
CA VAL A 73 -6.67 -1.14 4.64
C VAL A 73 -7.94 -1.90 4.98
N ILE A 74 -8.76 -1.42 5.93
CA ILE A 74 -10.02 -2.07 6.29
C ILE A 74 -10.98 -2.10 5.09
N VAL A 75 -11.18 -0.95 4.44
CA VAL A 75 -12.07 -0.82 3.28
C VAL A 75 -11.58 -1.67 2.12
N ASN A 76 -10.29 -1.58 1.78
CA ASN A 76 -9.71 -2.33 0.66
C ASN A 76 -9.61 -3.84 0.94
N THR A 77 -9.48 -4.24 2.19
CA THR A 77 -9.56 -5.66 2.55
C THR A 77 -10.98 -6.19 2.31
N PHE A 78 -11.99 -5.49 2.78
CA PHE A 78 -13.37 -5.92 2.60
C PHE A 78 -13.76 -5.97 1.11
N PHE A 79 -13.59 -4.88 0.38
CA PHE A 79 -13.93 -4.83 -1.04
C PHE A 79 -13.00 -5.66 -1.91
N GLY A 80 -11.72 -5.80 -1.54
CA GLY A 80 -10.76 -6.66 -2.23
C GLY A 80 -11.13 -8.14 -2.14
N ILE A 81 -11.58 -8.61 -0.97
CA ILE A 81 -12.13 -9.97 -0.80
C ILE A 81 -13.38 -10.15 -1.67
N CYS A 82 -14.33 -9.22 -1.59
CA CYS A 82 -15.55 -9.27 -2.40
C CYS A 82 -15.25 -9.32 -3.90
N ALA A 83 -14.34 -8.46 -4.37
CA ALA A 83 -13.94 -8.39 -5.76
C ALA A 83 -13.23 -9.67 -6.23
N ALA A 84 -12.27 -10.17 -5.44
CA ALA A 84 -11.55 -11.39 -5.76
C ALA A 84 -12.50 -12.60 -5.81
N TRP A 85 -13.37 -12.75 -4.83
CA TRP A 85 -14.35 -13.83 -4.77
C TRP A 85 -15.33 -13.76 -5.94
N LEU A 86 -15.88 -12.56 -6.23
CA LEU A 86 -16.78 -12.34 -7.36
C LEU A 86 -16.12 -12.69 -8.70
N LEU A 87 -14.90 -12.22 -8.92
CA LEU A 87 -14.17 -12.44 -10.17
C LEU A 87 -13.68 -13.87 -10.36
N THR A 88 -13.50 -14.66 -9.30
CA THR A 88 -12.97 -16.03 -9.43
C THR A 88 -14.06 -17.08 -9.44
N LYS A 89 -15.06 -16.94 -8.59
CA LYS A 89 -16.07 -17.99 -8.37
C LYS A 89 -17.33 -17.84 -9.19
N PHE A 90 -17.64 -16.63 -9.68
CA PHE A 90 -18.85 -16.37 -10.44
C PHE A 90 -18.53 -16.07 -11.91
N SER A 91 -19.48 -16.46 -12.79
CA SER A 91 -19.53 -16.09 -14.21
C SER A 91 -20.69 -15.11 -14.43
N PHE A 92 -20.40 -13.91 -14.93
CA PHE A 92 -21.39 -12.89 -15.20
C PHE A 92 -20.95 -12.00 -16.36
N HIS A 93 -21.92 -11.35 -17.03
CA HIS A 93 -21.63 -10.41 -18.08
C HIS A 93 -20.92 -9.17 -17.51
N GLY A 94 -19.82 -8.76 -18.15
CA GLY A 94 -19.03 -7.61 -17.65
C GLY A 94 -17.92 -7.95 -16.68
N LYS A 95 -17.68 -9.23 -16.36
CA LYS A 95 -16.59 -9.70 -15.50
C LYS A 95 -15.24 -9.09 -15.87
N GLN A 96 -14.93 -9.06 -17.17
CA GLN A 96 -13.66 -8.52 -17.66
C GLN A 96 -13.57 -7.00 -17.50
N ILE A 97 -14.69 -6.29 -17.68
CA ILE A 97 -14.76 -4.84 -17.42
C ILE A 97 -14.47 -4.56 -15.94
N LEU A 98 -15.10 -5.31 -15.03
CA LEU A 98 -14.86 -5.15 -13.59
C LEU A 98 -13.40 -5.43 -13.22
N ALA A 99 -12.80 -6.47 -13.78
CA ALA A 99 -11.38 -6.76 -13.57
C ALA A 99 -10.48 -5.59 -14.04
N THR A 100 -10.77 -5.04 -15.24
CA THR A 100 -10.04 -3.87 -15.74
C THR A 100 -10.24 -2.63 -14.87
N LEU A 101 -11.46 -2.39 -14.37
CA LEU A 101 -11.75 -1.26 -13.47
C LEU A 101 -10.97 -1.34 -12.15
N ILE A 102 -10.79 -2.55 -11.60
CA ILE A 102 -9.99 -2.76 -10.39
C ILE A 102 -8.51 -2.40 -10.64
N ASP A 103 -8.03 -2.58 -11.86
CA ASP A 103 -6.63 -2.29 -12.23
C ASP A 103 -6.37 -0.82 -12.63
N ILE A 104 -7.41 -0.01 -12.81
CA ILE A 104 -7.29 1.42 -13.16
C ILE A 104 -6.33 2.18 -12.22
N PRO A 105 -6.38 2.02 -10.88
CA PRO A 105 -5.48 2.75 -9.99
C PRO A 105 -3.99 2.51 -10.24
N PHE A 106 -3.60 1.37 -10.82
CA PHE A 106 -2.21 1.13 -11.21
C PHE A 106 -1.80 1.85 -12.50
N SER A 107 -2.77 2.15 -13.35
CA SER A 107 -2.52 2.75 -14.67
C SER A 107 -2.53 4.28 -14.64
N ILE A 108 -3.14 4.88 -13.62
CA ILE A 108 -3.30 6.33 -13.50
C ILE A 108 -2.29 6.88 -12.48
N SER A 109 -1.64 7.98 -12.81
CA SER A 109 -0.78 8.68 -11.85
C SER A 109 -1.57 9.11 -10.61
N PRO A 110 -1.06 8.83 -9.39
CA PRO A 110 -1.71 9.27 -8.15
C PRO A 110 -2.00 10.78 -8.11
N VAL A 111 -1.13 11.60 -8.69
CA VAL A 111 -1.33 13.06 -8.75
C VAL A 111 -2.59 13.39 -9.57
N ILE A 112 -2.80 12.72 -10.70
CA ILE A 112 -3.99 12.92 -11.53
C ILE A 112 -5.25 12.48 -10.77
N VAL A 113 -5.16 11.40 -10.00
CA VAL A 113 -6.25 10.95 -9.12
C VAL A 113 -6.62 12.04 -8.12
N GLY A 114 -5.63 12.61 -7.43
CA GLY A 114 -5.86 13.71 -6.48
C GLY A 114 -6.53 14.92 -7.13
N LEU A 115 -6.07 15.32 -8.32
CA LEU A 115 -6.70 16.39 -9.09
C LEU A 115 -8.12 16.07 -9.53
N ALA A 116 -8.38 14.83 -9.97
CA ALA A 116 -9.72 14.38 -10.33
C ALA A 116 -10.68 14.44 -9.14
N TYR A 117 -10.24 14.00 -7.95
CA TYR A 117 -11.03 14.16 -6.72
C TYR A 117 -11.28 15.63 -6.37
N LEU A 118 -10.27 16.49 -6.52
CA LEU A 118 -10.41 17.92 -6.29
C LEU A 118 -11.45 18.54 -7.24
N MET A 119 -11.42 18.18 -8.53
CA MET A 119 -12.36 18.66 -9.54
C MET A 119 -13.78 18.06 -9.34
N THR A 120 -13.89 16.88 -8.78
CA THR A 120 -15.18 16.22 -8.54
C THR A 120 -15.85 16.71 -7.26
N PHE A 121 -15.13 16.81 -6.17
CA PHE A 121 -15.66 17.09 -4.83
C PHE A 121 -15.35 18.50 -4.33
N GLY A 122 -14.53 19.28 -5.05
CA GLY A 122 -14.23 20.67 -4.72
C GLY A 122 -15.45 21.59 -4.90
N ARG A 123 -15.34 22.84 -4.45
CA ARG A 123 -16.45 23.84 -4.50
C ARG A 123 -17.03 24.05 -5.88
N LEU A 124 -16.26 23.86 -6.95
CA LEU A 124 -16.68 23.95 -8.35
C LEU A 124 -17.02 22.58 -8.94
N GLY A 125 -16.96 21.52 -8.15
CA GLY A 125 -17.17 20.16 -8.60
C GLY A 125 -18.64 19.79 -8.69
N TRP A 126 -18.92 18.85 -9.57
CA TRP A 126 -20.28 18.38 -9.87
C TRP A 126 -20.94 17.63 -8.69
N PHE A 127 -20.15 17.05 -7.76
CA PHE A 127 -20.68 16.43 -6.53
C PHE A 127 -20.85 17.42 -5.37
N TYR A 128 -20.37 18.67 -5.48
CA TYR A 128 -20.47 19.64 -4.41
C TYR A 128 -21.93 19.97 -4.01
N PRO A 129 -22.90 20.11 -4.94
CA PRO A 129 -24.30 20.32 -4.58
C PRO A 129 -24.88 19.19 -3.72
N ALA A 130 -24.52 17.94 -4.02
CA ALA A 130 -24.96 16.78 -3.24
C ALA A 130 -24.37 16.78 -1.82
N ILE A 131 -23.07 17.08 -1.69
CA ILE A 131 -22.42 17.21 -0.38
C ILE A 131 -23.08 18.33 0.44
N ARG A 132 -23.37 19.46 -0.18
CA ARG A 132 -24.05 20.57 0.47
C ARG A 132 -25.47 20.21 0.94
N ALA A 133 -26.21 19.46 0.13
CA ALA A 133 -27.55 18.99 0.50
C ALA A 133 -27.49 18.03 1.70
N VAL A 134 -26.54 17.11 1.72
CA VAL A 134 -26.30 16.19 2.85
C VAL A 134 -25.94 16.96 4.11
N ASN A 135 -25.04 17.93 4.00
CA ASN A 135 -24.65 18.79 5.13
C ASN A 135 -25.84 19.57 5.71
N GLN A 136 -26.67 20.13 4.84
CA GLN A 136 -27.88 20.84 5.28
C GLN A 136 -28.89 19.91 5.96
N TRP A 137 -29.05 18.70 5.46
CA TRP A 137 -29.98 17.72 6.03
C TRP A 137 -29.50 17.15 7.37
N LEU A 138 -28.18 16.89 7.52
CA LEU A 138 -27.59 16.34 8.74
C LEU A 138 -27.13 17.40 9.75
N GLY A 139 -27.16 18.69 9.40
CA GLY A 139 -26.61 19.77 10.22
C GLY A 139 -25.08 19.66 10.43
N THR A 140 -24.35 19.11 9.46
CA THR A 140 -22.90 18.86 9.52
C THR A 140 -22.14 19.77 8.53
N ASP A 141 -20.83 19.89 8.70
CA ASP A 141 -19.91 20.57 7.73
C ASP A 141 -18.89 19.54 7.22
N ILE A 142 -19.37 18.50 6.54
CA ILE A 142 -18.51 17.50 5.92
C ILE A 142 -17.83 18.14 4.71
N ARG A 143 -16.51 18.20 4.76
CA ARG A 143 -15.65 18.62 3.64
C ARG A 143 -14.83 17.42 3.18
N ILE A 144 -14.78 17.20 1.86
CA ILE A 144 -13.96 16.14 1.27
C ILE A 144 -12.61 16.73 0.87
N THR A 145 -12.61 17.85 0.13
CA THR A 145 -11.38 18.51 -0.29
C THR A 145 -10.77 19.32 0.86
N PHE A 146 -9.45 19.27 0.97
CA PHE A 146 -8.66 19.92 2.02
C PHE A 146 -9.05 19.50 3.43
N ALA A 147 -9.49 18.25 3.57
CA ALA A 147 -9.91 17.65 4.82
C ALA A 147 -9.52 16.16 4.85
N ILE A 148 -9.51 15.57 6.04
CA ILE A 148 -9.15 14.15 6.25
C ILE A 148 -9.95 13.18 5.36
N PRO A 149 -11.27 13.34 5.13
CA PRO A 149 -12.02 12.44 4.25
C PRO A 149 -11.44 12.36 2.83
N GLY A 150 -10.95 13.47 2.27
CA GLY A 150 -10.32 13.46 0.95
C GLY A 150 -9.00 12.69 0.93
N VAL A 151 -8.18 12.84 1.97
CA VAL A 151 -6.94 12.07 2.16
C VAL A 151 -7.26 10.57 2.21
N VAL A 152 -8.25 10.18 2.99
CA VAL A 152 -8.69 8.77 3.14
C VAL A 152 -9.19 8.21 1.80
N LEU A 153 -10.08 8.93 1.11
CA LEU A 153 -10.61 8.49 -0.18
C LEU A 153 -9.53 8.31 -1.24
N ALA A 154 -8.59 9.26 -1.31
CA ALA A 154 -7.45 9.15 -2.23
C ALA A 154 -6.57 7.93 -1.91
N THR A 155 -6.28 7.70 -0.63
CA THR A 155 -5.51 6.53 -0.19
C THR A 155 -6.23 5.23 -0.50
N ILE A 156 -7.55 5.13 -0.24
CA ILE A 156 -8.38 3.97 -0.59
C ILE A 156 -8.27 3.68 -2.09
N PHE A 157 -8.48 4.69 -2.93
CA PHE A 157 -8.46 4.51 -4.38
C PHE A 157 -7.11 3.98 -4.87
N VAL A 158 -6.01 4.64 -4.48
CA VAL A 158 -4.66 4.26 -4.95
C VAL A 158 -4.26 2.88 -4.47
N THR A 159 -4.72 2.46 -3.29
CA THR A 159 -4.34 1.18 -2.69
C THR A 159 -5.38 0.07 -2.88
N PHE A 160 -6.50 0.34 -3.56
CA PHE A 160 -7.59 -0.61 -3.77
C PHE A 160 -7.18 -1.94 -4.42
N PRO A 161 -6.35 -1.97 -5.48
CA PRO A 161 -6.05 -3.21 -6.18
C PRO A 161 -5.12 -4.17 -5.42
N PHE A 162 -4.42 -3.70 -4.37
CA PHE A 162 -3.38 -4.52 -3.74
C PHE A 162 -3.92 -5.81 -3.11
N VAL A 163 -5.05 -5.76 -2.42
CA VAL A 163 -5.65 -6.95 -1.80
C VAL A 163 -6.27 -7.87 -2.85
N SER A 164 -7.04 -7.34 -3.80
CA SER A 164 -7.70 -8.15 -4.82
C SER A 164 -6.70 -8.86 -5.73
N ARG A 165 -5.60 -8.20 -6.11
CA ARG A 165 -4.55 -8.80 -6.95
C ARG A 165 -3.79 -9.94 -6.30
N GLU A 166 -3.61 -9.92 -4.98
CA GLU A 166 -3.02 -11.04 -4.25
C GLU A 166 -3.98 -12.24 -4.14
N LEU A 167 -5.28 -11.96 -4.00
CA LEU A 167 -6.28 -13.00 -3.81
C LEU A 167 -6.72 -13.70 -5.10
N ILE A 168 -6.84 -12.98 -6.21
CA ILE A 168 -7.34 -13.52 -7.48
C ILE A 168 -6.53 -14.72 -7.98
N PRO A 169 -5.18 -14.69 -8.06
CA PRO A 169 -4.38 -15.84 -8.50
C PRO A 169 -4.55 -17.05 -7.59
N ILE A 170 -4.59 -16.85 -6.27
CA ILE A 170 -4.74 -17.91 -5.28
C ILE A 170 -6.09 -18.61 -5.45
N LEU A 171 -7.18 -17.84 -5.51
CA LEU A 171 -8.52 -18.38 -5.68
C LEU A 171 -8.72 -19.06 -7.05
N ASN A 172 -8.04 -18.58 -8.10
CA ASN A 172 -8.05 -19.23 -9.40
C ASN A 172 -7.28 -20.58 -9.37
N ALA A 173 -6.15 -20.64 -8.67
CA ALA A 173 -5.35 -21.85 -8.54
C ALA A 173 -6.06 -22.94 -7.73
N GLN A 174 -6.87 -22.57 -6.73
CA GLN A 174 -7.64 -23.50 -5.90
C GLN A 174 -8.81 -24.14 -6.64
N GLY A 175 -9.30 -23.55 -7.72
CA GLY A 175 -10.47 -24.05 -8.43
C GLY A 175 -11.78 -23.92 -7.66
N LYS A 176 -12.75 -24.78 -7.96
CA LYS A 176 -14.11 -24.77 -7.35
C LYS A 176 -14.52 -26.12 -6.76
N ASP A 177 -13.71 -27.14 -6.93
CA ASP A 177 -14.09 -28.53 -6.66
C ASP A 177 -14.50 -28.76 -5.21
N GLU A 178 -13.77 -28.19 -4.23
CA GLU A 178 -14.08 -28.31 -2.81
C GLU A 178 -15.39 -27.57 -2.43
N GLU A 179 -15.64 -26.41 -3.04
CA GLU A 179 -16.87 -25.64 -2.80
C GLU A 179 -18.08 -26.34 -3.42
N GLU A 180 -17.95 -26.96 -4.59
CA GLU A 180 -18.99 -27.73 -5.24
C GLU A 180 -19.29 -29.03 -4.47
N ALA A 181 -18.26 -29.75 -4.00
CA ALA A 181 -18.45 -30.92 -3.15
C ALA A 181 -19.17 -30.57 -1.85
N ALA A 182 -18.81 -29.48 -1.20
CA ALA A 182 -19.47 -29.03 0.02
C ALA A 182 -20.93 -28.60 -0.25
N ALA A 183 -21.22 -27.96 -1.39
CA ALA A 183 -22.57 -27.60 -1.79
C ALA A 183 -23.44 -28.85 -2.01
N LEU A 184 -22.91 -29.90 -2.63
CA LEU A 184 -23.59 -31.19 -2.79
C LEU A 184 -23.90 -31.84 -1.43
N MET A 185 -23.08 -31.61 -0.41
CA MET A 185 -23.33 -32.06 0.97
C MET A 185 -24.27 -31.13 1.76
N GLY A 186 -24.89 -30.12 1.10
CA GLY A 186 -25.85 -29.21 1.72
C GLY A 186 -25.25 -28.01 2.44
N ALA A 187 -23.99 -27.66 2.18
CA ALA A 187 -23.39 -26.45 2.71
C ALA A 187 -23.96 -25.21 2.01
N SER A 188 -24.39 -24.21 2.80
CA SER A 188 -24.80 -22.91 2.25
C SER A 188 -23.60 -22.11 1.75
N GLY A 189 -23.82 -21.16 0.82
CA GLY A 189 -22.76 -20.31 0.29
C GLY A 189 -21.95 -19.58 1.36
N TYR A 190 -22.59 -19.12 2.44
CA TYR A 190 -21.89 -18.52 3.59
C TYR A 190 -21.00 -19.54 4.34
N LYS A 191 -21.46 -20.80 4.51
CA LYS A 191 -20.64 -21.85 5.11
C LYS A 191 -19.43 -22.19 4.25
N ASN A 192 -19.63 -22.28 2.92
CA ASN A 192 -18.53 -22.50 1.97
C ASN A 192 -17.50 -21.39 2.06
N PHE A 193 -17.93 -20.12 1.96
CA PHE A 193 -17.04 -18.99 2.08
C PHE A 193 -16.23 -19.01 3.38
N ARG A 194 -16.91 -19.18 4.54
CA ARG A 194 -16.26 -19.09 5.86
C ARG A 194 -15.36 -20.28 6.17
N LYS A 195 -15.73 -21.50 5.73
CA LYS A 195 -15.04 -22.73 6.12
C LYS A 195 -14.05 -23.24 5.07
N ILE A 196 -14.21 -22.86 3.80
CA ILE A 196 -13.38 -23.32 2.69
C ILE A 196 -12.62 -22.15 2.09
N THR A 197 -13.30 -21.21 1.45
CA THR A 197 -12.67 -20.12 0.69
C THR A 197 -11.80 -19.21 1.55
N LEU A 198 -12.32 -18.73 2.69
CA LEU A 198 -11.59 -17.79 3.56
C LEU A 198 -10.33 -18.40 4.20
N PRO A 199 -10.35 -19.64 4.76
CA PRO A 199 -9.13 -20.27 5.25
C PRO A 199 -8.08 -20.52 4.18
N GLN A 200 -8.49 -20.90 2.97
CA GLN A 200 -7.59 -21.17 1.85
C GLN A 200 -6.87 -19.90 1.35
N MET A 201 -7.56 -18.76 1.32
CA MET A 201 -6.94 -17.49 0.89
C MET A 201 -6.24 -16.74 2.02
N LYS A 202 -6.21 -17.27 3.24
CA LYS A 202 -5.71 -16.59 4.45
C LYS A 202 -4.33 -15.96 4.26
N TRP A 203 -3.40 -16.70 3.71
CA TRP A 203 -2.02 -16.22 3.53
C TRP A 203 -1.93 -15.12 2.47
N GLY A 204 -2.60 -15.29 1.34
CA GLY A 204 -2.70 -14.23 0.33
C GLY A 204 -3.39 -12.98 0.85
N LEU A 205 -4.40 -13.14 1.71
CA LEU A 205 -5.04 -12.01 2.37
C LEU A 205 -4.08 -11.24 3.28
N ILE A 206 -3.28 -11.94 4.08
CA ILE A 206 -2.28 -11.31 4.93
C ILE A 206 -1.22 -10.58 4.08
N TYR A 207 -0.76 -11.19 2.98
CA TYR A 207 0.18 -10.53 2.06
C TYR A 207 -0.44 -9.29 1.42
N GLY A 208 -1.67 -9.38 0.93
CA GLY A 208 -2.39 -8.25 0.36
C GLY A 208 -2.57 -7.09 1.36
N ILE A 209 -2.88 -7.41 2.62
CA ILE A 209 -2.98 -6.42 3.71
C ILE A 209 -1.63 -5.74 3.95
N ILE A 210 -0.53 -6.49 4.04
CA ILE A 210 0.81 -5.91 4.26
C ILE A 210 1.21 -5.00 3.10
N LEU A 211 0.99 -5.43 1.85
CA LEU A 211 1.30 -4.61 0.67
C LEU A 211 0.43 -3.35 0.60
N CYS A 212 -0.86 -3.48 0.88
CA CYS A 212 -1.79 -2.35 0.96
C CYS A 212 -1.34 -1.35 2.04
N THR A 213 -0.95 -1.84 3.22
CA THR A 213 -0.45 -1.01 4.33
C THR A 213 0.84 -0.27 3.94
N ALA A 214 1.82 -0.99 3.38
CA ALA A 214 3.09 -0.39 2.97
C ALA A 214 2.89 0.71 1.92
N ARG A 215 1.99 0.48 0.96
CA ARG A 215 1.66 1.45 -0.09
C ARG A 215 0.89 2.65 0.47
N ALA A 216 -0.03 2.43 1.40
CA ALA A 216 -0.83 3.50 2.02
C ALA A 216 0.02 4.44 2.88
N LEU A 217 0.97 3.90 3.66
CA LEU A 217 1.89 4.69 4.50
C LEU A 217 2.74 5.68 3.68
N GLY A 218 3.11 5.29 2.45
CA GLY A 218 3.91 6.12 1.55
C GLY A 218 3.10 6.93 0.53
N GLU A 219 1.78 7.09 0.71
CA GLU A 219 0.98 7.84 -0.25
C GLU A 219 1.27 9.34 -0.17
N PHE A 220 1.72 9.89 -1.27
CA PHE A 220 2.07 11.30 -1.42
C PHE A 220 1.30 11.97 -2.55
N GLY A 221 1.31 11.37 -3.74
CA GLY A 221 0.88 12.03 -4.98
C GLY A 221 -0.58 12.47 -4.98
N ALA A 222 -1.51 11.57 -4.63
CA ALA A 222 -2.93 11.89 -4.60
C ALA A 222 -3.29 12.78 -3.41
N VAL A 223 -2.65 12.53 -2.28
CA VAL A 223 -2.89 13.30 -1.05
C VAL A 223 -2.38 14.72 -1.17
N ASN A 224 -1.28 14.97 -1.86
CA ASN A 224 -0.72 16.33 -2.06
C ASN A 224 -1.73 17.29 -2.73
N ALA A 225 -2.57 16.82 -3.63
CA ALA A 225 -3.61 17.66 -4.24
C ALA A 225 -4.76 18.00 -3.28
N LEU A 226 -5.07 17.07 -2.34
CA LEU A 226 -6.25 17.14 -1.48
C LEU A 226 -5.97 17.62 -0.05
N SER A 227 -4.70 17.71 0.33
CA SER A 227 -4.25 18.14 1.66
C SER A 227 -3.40 19.39 1.54
N LYS A 228 -3.79 20.48 2.22
CA LYS A 228 -3.10 21.78 2.12
C LYS A 228 -2.82 22.43 3.48
N THR A 229 -3.32 21.84 4.58
CA THR A 229 -3.17 22.43 5.91
C THR A 229 -2.19 21.61 6.74
N ARG A 230 -1.00 22.17 6.93
CA ARG A 230 0.02 21.59 7.79
C ARG A 230 -0.47 21.55 9.25
N GLY A 231 -0.26 20.43 9.92
CA GLY A 231 -0.73 20.23 11.31
C GLY A 231 -2.15 19.69 11.41
N GLU A 232 -2.96 19.70 10.33
CA GLU A 232 -4.35 19.21 10.35
C GLU A 232 -4.57 18.04 9.38
N THR A 233 -4.14 18.22 8.12
CA THR A 233 -4.43 17.26 7.03
C THR A 233 -3.19 16.66 6.39
N PHE A 234 -1.99 17.14 6.74
CA PHE A 234 -0.76 16.60 6.18
C PHE A 234 -0.55 15.17 6.65
N THR A 235 -0.17 14.31 5.70
CA THR A 235 0.40 12.99 5.97
C THR A 235 1.91 13.11 6.21
N LEU A 236 2.51 12.08 6.74
CA LEU A 236 3.95 12.06 7.03
C LEU A 236 4.80 12.35 5.77
N PRO A 237 4.51 11.76 4.58
CA PRO A 237 5.20 12.15 3.35
C PRO A 237 5.07 13.62 2.97
N LEU A 238 3.92 14.26 3.22
CA LEU A 238 3.72 15.69 2.98
C LEU A 238 4.49 16.56 3.97
N GLU A 239 4.57 16.14 5.23
CA GLU A 239 5.36 16.84 6.25
C GLU A 239 6.85 16.77 5.92
N ILE A 240 7.34 15.61 5.46
CA ILE A 240 8.73 15.44 4.98
C ILE A 240 9.02 16.39 3.82
N ASP A 241 8.13 16.47 2.85
CA ASP A 241 8.26 17.38 1.70
C ASP A 241 8.30 18.85 2.15
N ALA A 242 7.41 19.24 3.04
CA ALA A 242 7.36 20.60 3.60
C ALA A 242 8.64 20.98 4.36
N LEU A 243 9.19 20.05 5.15
CA LEU A 243 10.46 20.24 5.85
C LEU A 243 11.62 20.37 4.86
N TYR A 244 11.67 19.50 3.86
CA TYR A 244 12.73 19.51 2.85
C TYR A 244 12.69 20.79 1.99
N MET A 245 11.49 21.21 1.56
CA MET A 245 11.29 22.40 0.73
C MET A 245 11.52 23.73 1.47
N SER A 246 11.58 23.72 2.80
CA SER A 246 11.95 24.93 3.57
C SER A 246 13.41 25.35 3.39
N GLY A 247 14.29 24.45 2.94
CA GLY A 247 15.62 24.76 2.40
C GLY A 247 16.69 25.14 3.42
N THR A 248 16.41 25.11 4.72
CA THR A 248 17.45 25.32 5.76
C THR A 248 18.15 24.01 6.10
N ASP A 249 19.44 24.05 6.44
CA ASP A 249 20.20 22.83 6.77
C ASP A 249 19.54 22.03 7.91
N THR A 250 19.04 22.71 8.91
CA THR A 250 18.35 22.09 10.05
C THR A 250 17.02 21.44 9.63
N SER A 251 16.23 22.10 8.78
CA SER A 251 14.97 21.51 8.32
C SER A 251 15.16 20.33 7.36
N ILE A 252 16.22 20.38 6.54
CA ILE A 252 16.60 19.24 5.69
C ILE A 252 17.01 18.04 6.58
N THR A 253 17.81 18.27 7.62
CA THR A 253 18.16 17.20 8.59
C THR A 253 16.90 16.67 9.30
N ALA A 254 15.97 17.56 9.70
CA ALA A 254 14.69 17.14 10.26
C ALA A 254 13.84 16.34 9.27
N ALA A 255 13.82 16.69 7.97
CA ALA A 255 13.16 15.91 6.94
C ALA A 255 13.72 14.47 6.85
N PHE A 256 15.05 14.31 6.93
CA PHE A 256 15.68 12.99 7.00
C PHE A 256 15.31 12.25 8.28
N ALA A 257 15.26 12.93 9.43
CA ALA A 257 14.84 12.32 10.69
C ALA A 257 13.40 11.78 10.60
N VAL A 258 12.46 12.56 10.08
CA VAL A 258 11.07 12.13 9.88
C VAL A 258 10.97 11.04 8.81
N SER A 259 11.75 11.12 7.72
CA SER A 259 11.81 10.08 6.68
C SER A 259 12.26 8.73 7.22
N SER A 260 13.18 8.72 8.20
CA SER A 260 13.67 7.49 8.81
C SER A 260 12.54 6.69 9.49
N ILE A 261 11.49 7.33 9.98
CA ILE A 261 10.30 6.65 10.55
C ILE A 261 9.63 5.79 9.47
N LEU A 262 9.41 6.35 8.27
CA LEU A 262 8.80 5.60 7.16
C LEU A 262 9.70 4.46 6.69
N VAL A 263 11.03 4.69 6.63
CA VAL A 263 12.00 3.64 6.27
C VAL A 263 11.94 2.49 7.28
N ILE A 264 11.95 2.79 8.57
CA ILE A 264 11.87 1.78 9.63
C ILE A 264 10.54 1.01 9.53
N LEU A 265 9.42 1.70 9.37
CA LEU A 265 8.11 1.05 9.19
C LEU A 265 8.08 0.15 7.96
N ALA A 266 8.62 0.60 6.83
CA ALA A 266 8.70 -0.20 5.61
C ALA A 266 9.55 -1.46 5.81
N VAL A 267 10.71 -1.34 6.47
CA VAL A 267 11.58 -2.48 6.79
C VAL A 267 10.86 -3.47 7.72
N ILE A 268 10.17 -2.99 8.75
CA ILE A 268 9.38 -3.85 9.65
C ILE A 268 8.32 -4.62 8.86
N LEU A 269 7.57 -3.96 7.97
CA LEU A 269 6.55 -4.60 7.14
C LEU A 269 7.16 -5.64 6.19
N LEU A 270 8.32 -5.36 5.59
CA LEU A 270 9.02 -6.32 4.73
C LEU A 270 9.52 -7.55 5.51
N ILE A 271 10.05 -7.34 6.71
CA ILE A 271 10.46 -8.44 7.60
C ILE A 271 9.24 -9.27 8.00
N ALA A 272 8.14 -8.63 8.39
CA ALA A 272 6.90 -9.30 8.74
C ALA A 272 6.38 -10.15 7.57
N ARG A 273 6.37 -9.60 6.35
CA ARG A 273 6.02 -10.33 5.13
C ARG A 273 6.90 -11.56 4.93
N ASN A 274 8.22 -11.40 5.02
CA ASN A 274 9.16 -12.48 4.78
C ASN A 274 9.03 -13.62 5.80
N ILE A 275 8.84 -13.28 7.09
CA ILE A 275 8.60 -14.27 8.15
C ILE A 275 7.32 -15.07 7.88
N LEU A 276 6.26 -14.40 7.44
CA LEU A 276 4.98 -15.05 7.12
C LEU A 276 5.10 -15.96 5.90
N GLU A 277 5.80 -15.52 4.86
CA GLU A 277 6.05 -16.32 3.66
C GLU A 277 6.84 -17.62 3.94
N HIS A 278 7.83 -17.55 4.83
CA HIS A 278 8.58 -18.74 5.25
C HIS A 278 7.74 -19.73 6.05
N ARG A 279 6.81 -19.25 6.86
CA ARG A 279 5.88 -20.09 7.62
C ARG A 279 4.87 -20.83 6.75
N ASP A 280 4.50 -20.25 5.62
CA ASP A 280 3.55 -20.83 4.67
C ASP A 280 4.20 -21.99 3.91
N LYS A 281 5.37 -21.75 3.30
CA LYS A 281 6.14 -22.77 2.58
C LYS A 281 6.50 -23.98 3.45
N GLY A 282 6.64 -23.82 4.76
CA GLY A 282 6.90 -24.91 5.70
C GLY A 282 5.67 -25.79 5.99
N LYS A 283 4.45 -25.37 5.58
CA LYS A 283 3.21 -26.14 5.76
C LYS A 283 2.76 -26.88 4.50
N GLU A 284 3.22 -26.47 3.34
CA GLU A 284 2.93 -27.15 2.07
C GLU A 284 3.85 -28.35 1.79
N GLY A 285 4.83 -28.60 2.65
CA GLY A 285 5.81 -29.68 2.56
C GLY A 285 5.43 -30.98 3.30
N TRP A 286 4.12 -31.23 3.58
CA TRP A 286 3.63 -32.48 4.18
C TRP A 286 2.48 -33.05 3.34
#